data_4607c92676bf5d5975125107bc122d63
#
_entry.id   4607c92676bf5d5975125107bc122d63
#
_cell.length_a   1.000
_cell.length_b   1.000
_cell.length_c   1.000
_cell.angle_alpha   90.00
_cell.angle_beta   90.00
_cell.angle_gamma   90.00
#
_symmetry.space_group_name_H-M   'P 1'
#
loop_
_entity.id
_entity.type
_entity.pdbx_description
1 polymer ?
#
loop_
_entity_poly.entity_id
_entity_poly.type
_entity_poly.pdbx_seq_one_letter_code
_entity_poly.pdbx_strand_id
1 'polypeptide(L)'
;TLNEKERKANAYYEVVKKRIDKYGDPSIKSENGEKYIDGLAYVRQIDFDGDGNEELCMVYRTYKSLSKYDEFSGDYIYYDKPQYSLDIYKWDGSSAKRILNKECVSVYFDDDTVFYLLLKKGKKTTNLCTNNYDMENKYSFTANSREYKLKKGAFTPVYSAKEVNDYGYKSFYINDERVYSREWEQKGYNIPLFLNDEDSVNSSKY
;
A
#
# COMPACT_ATOMS: atom_id res chain seq x y z
N THR A 1 -27.83 -4.01 -26.76
CA THR A 1 -27.68 -4.08 -25.29
C THR A 1 -26.31 -4.65 -24.99
N LEU A 2 -25.50 -3.95 -24.19
CA LEU A 2 -24.16 -4.41 -23.80
C LEU A 2 -24.25 -5.73 -23.02
N ASN A 3 -23.33 -6.65 -23.30
CA ASN A 3 -23.18 -7.87 -22.50
C ASN A 3 -22.54 -7.55 -21.13
N GLU A 4 -22.48 -8.52 -20.22
CA GLU A 4 -21.97 -8.29 -18.87
C GLU A 4 -20.49 -7.86 -18.84
N LYS A 5 -19.66 -8.45 -19.70
CA LYS A 5 -18.23 -8.11 -19.83
C LYS A 5 -18.04 -6.66 -20.28
N GLU A 6 -18.85 -6.20 -21.24
CA GLU A 6 -18.83 -4.82 -21.73
C GLU A 6 -19.31 -3.84 -20.65
N ARG A 7 -20.34 -4.19 -19.89
CA ARG A 7 -20.83 -3.35 -18.76
C ARG A 7 -19.78 -3.23 -17.67
N LYS A 8 -19.10 -4.33 -17.30
CA LYS A 8 -17.99 -4.33 -16.35
C LYS A 8 -16.85 -3.45 -16.85
N ALA A 9 -16.41 -3.61 -18.10
CA ALA A 9 -15.33 -2.83 -18.69
C ALA A 9 -15.65 -1.33 -18.67
N ASN A 10 -16.86 -0.96 -19.07
CA ASN A 10 -17.31 0.43 -19.04
C ASN A 10 -17.35 1.00 -17.62
N ALA A 11 -17.83 0.22 -16.64
CA ALA A 11 -17.85 0.66 -15.24
C ALA A 11 -16.44 0.90 -14.70
N TYR A 12 -15.50 0.03 -15.00
CA TYR A 12 -14.10 0.20 -14.60
C TYR A 12 -13.43 1.37 -15.33
N TYR A 13 -13.71 1.55 -16.61
CA TYR A 13 -13.24 2.71 -17.37
C TYR A 13 -13.69 4.03 -16.74
N GLU A 14 -14.98 4.15 -16.39
CA GLU A 14 -15.51 5.35 -15.74
C GLU A 14 -14.85 5.64 -14.38
N VAL A 15 -14.51 4.60 -13.63
CA VAL A 15 -13.77 4.75 -12.37
C VAL A 15 -12.35 5.27 -12.62
N VAL A 16 -11.63 4.68 -13.58
CA VAL A 16 -10.28 5.11 -13.97
C VAL A 16 -10.30 6.55 -14.47
N LYS A 17 -11.21 6.89 -15.38
CA LYS A 17 -11.37 8.25 -15.91
C LYS A 17 -11.58 9.28 -14.80
N LYS A 18 -12.46 9.02 -13.84
CA LYS A 18 -12.68 9.92 -12.68
C LYS A 18 -11.42 10.10 -11.84
N ARG A 19 -10.54 9.09 -11.76
CA ARG A 19 -9.26 9.21 -11.05
C ARG A 19 -8.25 10.05 -11.84
N ILE A 20 -8.17 9.86 -13.16
CA ILE A 20 -7.37 10.70 -14.06
C ILE A 20 -7.85 12.16 -14.00
N ASP A 21 -9.15 12.39 -14.13
CA ASP A 21 -9.73 13.75 -14.08
C ASP A 21 -9.41 14.47 -12.76
N LYS A 22 -9.29 13.71 -11.65
CA LYS A 22 -9.01 14.27 -10.33
C LYS A 22 -7.53 14.43 -10.01
N TYR A 23 -6.70 13.46 -10.35
CA TYR A 23 -5.30 13.38 -9.93
C TYR A 23 -4.29 13.54 -11.05
N GLY A 24 -4.75 13.53 -12.29
CA GLY A 24 -3.94 13.64 -13.51
C GLY A 24 -3.48 12.30 -14.06
N ASP A 25 -3.00 12.36 -15.30
CA ASP A 25 -2.34 11.25 -15.98
C ASP A 25 -1.01 10.90 -15.29
N PRO A 26 -0.54 9.63 -15.44
CA PRO A 26 0.74 9.22 -14.87
C PRO A 26 1.88 10.03 -15.50
N SER A 27 2.68 10.66 -14.70
CA SER A 27 3.85 11.42 -15.12
C SER A 27 5.03 11.19 -14.16
N ILE A 28 6.23 11.01 -14.74
CA ILE A 28 7.44 10.90 -13.91
C ILE A 28 7.89 12.32 -13.57
N LYS A 29 7.98 12.62 -12.30
CA LYS A 29 8.53 13.88 -11.78
C LYS A 29 9.78 13.60 -10.94
N SER A 30 10.57 14.64 -10.72
CA SER A 30 11.75 14.59 -9.86
C SER A 30 11.70 15.73 -8.85
N GLU A 31 11.98 15.42 -7.60
CA GLU A 31 12.08 16.38 -6.51
C GLU A 31 13.25 15.97 -5.62
N ASN A 32 14.12 16.91 -5.28
CA ASN A 32 15.36 16.67 -4.50
C ASN A 32 16.26 15.53 -5.02
N GLY A 33 16.24 15.28 -6.35
CA GLY A 33 17.01 14.19 -6.97
C GLY A 33 16.31 12.83 -6.99
N GLU A 34 15.18 12.69 -6.33
CA GLU A 34 14.37 11.47 -6.34
C GLU A 34 13.29 11.52 -7.42
N LYS A 35 13.09 10.37 -8.08
CA LYS A 35 12.05 10.23 -9.11
C LYS A 35 10.81 9.58 -8.51
N TYR A 36 9.65 10.09 -8.87
CA TYR A 36 8.36 9.54 -8.48
C TYR A 36 7.34 9.62 -9.61
N ILE A 37 6.28 8.81 -9.51
CA ILE A 37 5.15 8.85 -10.44
C ILE A 37 4.05 9.70 -9.81
N ASP A 38 3.70 10.80 -10.48
CA ASP A 38 2.58 11.67 -10.10
C ASP A 38 1.30 11.25 -10.84
N GLY A 39 0.13 11.64 -10.32
CA GLY A 39 -1.16 11.29 -10.90
C GLY A 39 -1.58 9.84 -10.61
N LEU A 40 -2.24 9.20 -11.58
CA LEU A 40 -2.68 7.80 -11.51
C LEU A 40 -1.49 6.87 -11.82
N ALA A 41 -0.74 6.50 -10.80
CA ALA A 41 0.55 5.81 -10.90
C ALA A 41 0.45 4.35 -11.37
N TYR A 42 -0.66 3.66 -11.05
CA TYR A 42 -0.84 2.24 -11.37
C TYR A 42 -2.31 1.91 -11.59
N VAL A 43 -2.60 1.13 -12.63
CA VAL A 43 -3.94 0.58 -12.92
C VAL A 43 -3.79 -0.83 -13.45
N ARG A 44 -4.45 -1.79 -12.81
CA ARG A 44 -4.47 -3.17 -13.27
C ARG A 44 -5.72 -3.90 -12.80
N GLN A 45 -6.20 -4.83 -13.64
CA GLN A 45 -7.17 -5.81 -13.22
C GLN A 45 -6.44 -7.04 -12.67
N ILE A 46 -6.84 -7.49 -11.47
CA ILE A 46 -6.18 -8.55 -10.70
C ILE A 46 -7.27 -9.40 -10.06
N ASP A 47 -7.19 -10.71 -10.27
CA ASP A 47 -8.04 -11.68 -9.58
C ASP A 47 -7.47 -11.95 -8.18
N PHE A 48 -8.03 -11.24 -7.17
CA PHE A 48 -7.55 -11.35 -5.79
C PHE A 48 -8.10 -12.60 -5.08
N ASP A 49 -9.32 -13.03 -5.36
CA ASP A 49 -9.94 -14.16 -4.66
C ASP A 49 -9.93 -15.49 -5.45
N GLY A 50 -9.49 -15.46 -6.70
CA GLY A 50 -9.35 -16.64 -7.56
C GLY A 50 -10.68 -17.13 -8.14
N ASP A 51 -11.68 -16.24 -8.21
CA ASP A 51 -13.01 -16.56 -8.76
C ASP A 51 -13.10 -16.39 -10.29
N GLY A 52 -12.02 -15.90 -10.91
CA GLY A 52 -11.92 -15.61 -12.34
C GLY A 52 -12.48 -14.24 -12.73
N ASN A 53 -12.99 -13.47 -11.78
CA ASN A 53 -13.49 -12.11 -12.00
C ASN A 53 -12.53 -11.09 -11.42
N GLU A 54 -11.65 -10.56 -12.25
CA GLU A 54 -10.63 -9.60 -11.81
C GLU A 54 -11.24 -8.34 -11.22
N GLU A 55 -10.68 -7.89 -10.10
CA GLU A 55 -10.91 -6.59 -9.47
C GLU A 55 -10.02 -5.51 -10.10
N LEU A 56 -10.50 -4.28 -10.14
CA LEU A 56 -9.73 -3.12 -10.57
C LEU A 56 -8.90 -2.58 -9.40
N CYS A 57 -7.57 -2.66 -9.53
CA CYS A 57 -6.60 -2.14 -8.57
C CYS A 57 -5.98 -0.87 -9.12
N MET A 58 -6.00 0.21 -8.34
CA MET A 58 -5.43 1.51 -8.72
C MET A 58 -4.60 2.09 -7.59
N VAL A 59 -3.45 2.66 -7.94
CA VAL A 59 -2.62 3.47 -7.04
C VAL A 59 -2.46 4.86 -7.65
N TYR A 60 -2.69 5.89 -6.86
CA TYR A 60 -2.60 7.28 -7.29
C TYR A 60 -1.98 8.15 -6.21
N ARG A 61 -1.32 9.23 -6.63
CA ARG A 61 -0.68 10.15 -5.70
C ARG A 61 -1.71 11.09 -5.08
N THR A 62 -1.60 11.26 -3.77
CA THR A 62 -2.39 12.21 -2.99
C THR A 62 -1.47 13.04 -2.11
N TYR A 63 -2.02 14.08 -1.48
CA TYR A 63 -1.30 14.91 -0.54
C TYR A 63 -2.04 14.90 0.79
N LYS A 64 -1.28 14.82 1.88
CA LYS A 64 -1.80 14.92 3.24
C LYS A 64 -1.24 16.19 3.85
N SER A 65 -2.14 17.10 4.22
CA SER A 65 -1.76 18.30 4.95
C SER A 65 -1.38 17.93 6.39
N LEU A 66 -0.18 18.30 6.77
CA LEU A 66 0.40 18.11 8.10
C LEU A 66 0.76 19.45 8.69
N SER A 67 0.90 19.50 10.02
CA SER A 67 1.45 20.66 10.72
C SER A 67 2.56 20.20 11.66
N LYS A 68 3.62 20.97 11.73
CA LYS A 68 4.72 20.79 12.68
C LYS A 68 4.91 22.08 13.45
N TYR A 69 5.05 21.99 14.78
CA TYR A 69 5.43 23.13 15.59
C TYR A 69 6.90 23.45 15.36
N ASP A 70 7.19 24.70 15.02
CA ASP A 70 8.56 25.20 14.86
C ASP A 70 8.97 25.95 16.12
N GLU A 71 9.90 25.38 16.85
CA GLU A 71 10.40 25.95 18.11
C GLU A 71 11.12 27.29 17.92
N PHE A 72 11.66 27.57 16.72
CA PHE A 72 12.37 28.83 16.44
C PHE A 72 11.42 29.99 16.18
N SER A 73 10.33 29.75 15.43
CA SER A 73 9.33 30.79 15.15
C SER A 73 8.25 30.87 16.21
N GLY A 74 8.03 29.80 16.98
CA GLY A 74 6.92 29.67 17.93
C GLY A 74 5.56 29.43 17.28
N ASP A 75 5.53 29.10 15.98
CA ASP A 75 4.33 28.92 15.19
C ASP A 75 4.21 27.51 14.60
N TYR A 76 3.03 27.18 14.08
CA TYR A 76 2.84 25.94 13.32
C TYR A 76 3.13 26.15 11.84
N ILE A 77 4.06 25.38 11.29
CA ILE A 77 4.32 25.30 9.85
C ILE A 77 3.39 24.23 9.27
N TYR A 78 2.63 24.61 8.25
CA TYR A 78 1.75 23.70 7.50
C TYR A 78 2.43 23.32 6.19
N TYR A 79 2.42 22.04 5.87
CA TYR A 79 2.99 21.52 4.63
C TYR A 79 2.18 20.32 4.10
N ASP A 80 2.17 20.15 2.80
CA ASP A 80 1.51 19.04 2.15
C ASP A 80 2.52 17.92 1.90
N LYS A 81 2.30 16.79 2.58
CA LYS A 81 3.12 15.59 2.40
C LYS A 81 2.54 14.75 1.28
N PRO A 82 3.34 14.43 0.24
CA PRO A 82 2.89 13.49 -0.78
C PRO A 82 2.79 12.07 -0.22
N GLN A 83 1.77 11.36 -0.65
CA GLN A 83 1.54 9.95 -0.33
C GLN A 83 0.86 9.27 -1.50
N TYR A 84 0.85 7.94 -1.51
CA TYR A 84 0.04 7.18 -2.45
C TYR A 84 -1.19 6.61 -1.76
N SER A 85 -2.30 6.55 -2.49
CA SER A 85 -3.53 5.89 -2.08
C SER A 85 -3.81 4.71 -2.99
N LEU A 86 -4.28 3.61 -2.40
CA LEU A 86 -4.73 2.41 -3.09
C LEU A 86 -6.24 2.33 -3.04
N ASP A 87 -6.86 2.15 -4.21
CA ASP A 87 -8.26 1.75 -4.32
C ASP A 87 -8.38 0.39 -5.01
N ILE A 88 -9.27 -0.46 -4.50
CA ILE A 88 -9.68 -1.69 -5.18
C ILE A 88 -11.20 -1.69 -5.35
N TYR A 89 -11.64 -1.97 -6.58
CA TYR A 89 -13.05 -2.05 -6.97
C TYR A 89 -13.39 -3.45 -7.46
N LYS A 90 -14.53 -3.97 -7.00
CA LYS A 90 -15.11 -5.22 -7.49
C LYS A 90 -16.39 -4.94 -8.27
N TRP A 91 -16.59 -5.66 -9.37
CA TRP A 91 -17.85 -5.67 -10.10
C TRP A 91 -18.89 -6.50 -9.35
N ASP A 92 -20.07 -5.94 -9.10
CA ASP A 92 -21.17 -6.61 -8.37
C ASP A 92 -22.31 -7.11 -9.26
N GLY A 93 -22.11 -7.11 -10.59
CA GLY A 93 -23.13 -7.44 -11.60
C GLY A 93 -23.86 -6.21 -12.17
N SER A 94 -23.77 -5.06 -11.50
CA SER A 94 -24.44 -3.81 -11.91
C SER A 94 -23.50 -2.59 -11.92
N SER A 95 -22.53 -2.53 -11.03
CA SER A 95 -21.64 -1.40 -10.83
C SER A 95 -20.26 -1.81 -10.30
N ALA A 96 -19.29 -0.91 -10.42
CA ALA A 96 -17.98 -1.04 -9.79
C ALA A 96 -18.07 -0.50 -8.35
N LYS A 97 -18.04 -1.38 -7.35
CA LYS A 97 -18.03 -1.02 -5.93
C LYS A 97 -16.62 -0.99 -5.37
N ARG A 98 -16.26 0.09 -4.67
CA ARG A 98 -15.01 0.18 -3.96
C ARG A 98 -15.05 -0.72 -2.71
N ILE A 99 -14.17 -1.74 -2.68
CA ILE A 99 -14.07 -2.72 -1.60
C ILE A 99 -12.86 -2.48 -0.69
N LEU A 100 -11.91 -1.66 -1.14
CA LEU A 100 -10.79 -1.22 -0.35
C LEU A 100 -10.39 0.20 -0.72
N ASN A 101 -10.08 1.00 0.30
CA ASN A 101 -9.33 2.24 0.19
C ASN A 101 -8.28 2.23 1.29
N LYS A 102 -7.02 2.40 0.92
CA LYS A 102 -5.93 2.58 1.88
C LYS A 102 -5.10 3.78 1.47
N GLU A 103 -4.93 4.68 2.41
CA GLU A 103 -3.88 5.68 2.35
C GLU A 103 -2.60 4.99 2.78
N CYS A 104 -1.63 4.96 1.92
CA CYS A 104 -0.40 4.26 2.20
C CYS A 104 0.69 4.70 1.24
N VAL A 105 1.88 4.62 1.69
CA VAL A 105 3.12 4.86 0.98
C VAL A 105 3.55 6.31 1.02
N SER A 106 4.25 6.67 2.07
CA SER A 106 5.22 7.74 2.01
C SER A 106 6.44 7.26 1.22
N VAL A 107 6.85 8.02 0.23
CA VAL A 107 8.05 7.74 -0.57
C VAL A 107 9.26 8.53 -0.06
N TYR A 108 9.10 9.30 1.03
CA TYR A 108 10.14 10.18 1.55
C TYR A 108 10.78 9.64 2.81
N PHE A 109 12.10 9.59 2.80
CA PHE A 109 12.95 9.13 3.88
C PHE A 109 13.10 10.11 5.06
N ASP A 110 12.61 11.32 4.95
CA ASP A 110 12.70 12.34 6.01
C ASP A 110 11.66 12.20 7.12
N ASP A 111 10.73 11.25 6.98
CA ASP A 111 9.79 10.91 8.03
C ASP A 111 10.08 9.53 8.59
N ASP A 112 10.01 9.45 9.89
CA ASP A 112 10.23 8.24 10.70
C ASP A 112 9.26 7.07 10.38
N THR A 113 8.30 7.26 9.46
CA THR A 113 7.33 6.24 9.08
C THR A 113 7.40 5.95 7.58
N VAL A 114 7.72 4.71 7.24
CA VAL A 114 7.72 4.21 5.87
C VAL A 114 6.66 3.12 5.73
N PHE A 115 5.80 3.25 4.72
CA PHE A 115 4.75 2.30 4.45
C PHE A 115 4.87 1.75 3.03
N TYR A 116 4.92 0.44 2.88
CA TYR A 116 4.99 -0.25 1.59
C TYR A 116 3.76 -1.11 1.33
N LEU A 117 3.35 -1.13 0.07
CA LEU A 117 2.28 -1.96 -0.42
C LEU A 117 2.82 -2.94 -1.45
N LEU A 118 2.53 -4.22 -1.28
CA LEU A 118 3.03 -5.29 -2.12
C LEU A 118 1.90 -6.22 -2.55
N LEU A 119 2.05 -6.81 -3.73
CA LEU A 119 1.18 -7.85 -4.24
C LEU A 119 1.91 -9.20 -4.18
N LYS A 120 1.40 -10.15 -3.39
CA LYS A 120 1.95 -11.50 -3.30
C LYS A 120 1.13 -12.45 -4.14
N LYS A 121 1.66 -12.84 -5.29
CA LYS A 121 0.99 -13.76 -6.21
C LYS A 121 1.03 -15.20 -5.67
N GLY A 122 -0.14 -15.77 -5.44
CA GLY A 122 -0.32 -17.19 -5.14
C GLY A 122 -0.58 -18.02 -6.39
N LYS A 123 -0.94 -19.31 -6.22
CA LYS A 123 -1.28 -20.18 -7.36
C LYS A 123 -2.57 -19.77 -8.07
N LYS A 124 -3.57 -19.29 -7.33
CA LYS A 124 -4.89 -18.89 -7.86
C LYS A 124 -5.34 -17.51 -7.39
N THR A 125 -4.78 -17.00 -6.32
CA THR A 125 -5.17 -15.74 -5.69
C THR A 125 -3.99 -14.78 -5.60
N THR A 126 -4.25 -13.49 -5.53
CA THR A 126 -3.24 -12.47 -5.22
C THR A 126 -3.53 -11.87 -3.86
N ASN A 127 -2.58 -11.94 -2.94
CA ASN A 127 -2.73 -11.36 -1.61
C ASN A 127 -2.16 -9.94 -1.60
N LEU A 128 -2.79 -9.09 -0.81
CA LEU A 128 -2.29 -7.75 -0.53
C LEU A 128 -1.42 -7.79 0.71
N CYS A 129 -0.20 -7.29 0.62
CA CYS A 129 0.72 -7.19 1.75
C CYS A 129 1.00 -5.73 2.05
N THR A 130 1.03 -5.37 3.33
CA THR A 130 1.41 -4.04 3.79
C THR A 130 2.57 -4.14 4.74
N ASN A 131 3.59 -3.31 4.53
CA ASN A 131 4.70 -3.15 5.46
C ASN A 131 4.68 -1.72 5.97
N ASN A 132 4.75 -1.55 7.26
CA ASN A 132 4.84 -0.27 7.93
C ASN A 132 6.07 -0.28 8.83
N TYR A 133 6.92 0.73 8.68
CA TYR A 133 8.08 0.98 9.50
C TYR A 133 7.91 2.33 10.17
N ASP A 134 7.85 2.34 11.48
CA ASP A 134 7.60 3.50 12.31
C ASP A 134 8.80 3.70 13.24
N MET A 135 9.51 4.80 13.07
CA MET A 135 10.68 5.17 13.90
C MET A 135 10.27 6.22 14.92
N GLU A 136 10.33 5.87 16.19
CA GLU A 136 10.16 6.86 17.28
C GLU A 136 11.43 7.71 17.45
N ASN A 137 12.59 7.11 17.24
CA ASN A 137 13.90 7.75 17.22
C ASN A 137 14.93 6.81 16.59
N LYS A 138 16.19 7.24 16.43
CA LYS A 138 17.26 6.44 15.81
C LYS A 138 17.58 5.09 16.51
N TYR A 139 17.06 4.86 17.71
CA TYR A 139 17.28 3.64 18.49
C TYR A 139 16.03 2.80 18.70
N SER A 140 14.84 3.35 18.42
CA SER A 140 13.56 2.69 18.66
C SER A 140 12.71 2.72 17.39
N PHE A 141 12.26 1.53 16.95
CA PHE A 141 11.38 1.39 15.81
C PHE A 141 10.39 0.25 15.96
N THR A 142 9.31 0.31 15.22
CA THR A 142 8.37 -0.78 15.04
C THR A 142 8.21 -1.08 13.54
N ALA A 143 8.52 -2.32 13.14
CA ALA A 143 8.25 -2.82 11.80
C ALA A 143 7.05 -3.78 11.83
N ASN A 144 6.04 -3.49 11.03
CA ASN A 144 4.83 -4.29 10.92
C ASN A 144 4.63 -4.76 9.49
N SER A 145 4.34 -6.04 9.32
CA SER A 145 3.94 -6.63 8.05
C SER A 145 2.60 -7.33 8.19
N ARG A 146 1.69 -7.12 7.26
CA ARG A 146 0.39 -7.80 7.25
C ARG A 146 0.05 -8.30 5.86
N GLU A 147 -0.45 -9.52 5.79
CA GLU A 147 -0.97 -10.13 4.57
C GLU A 147 -2.49 -10.24 4.66
N TYR A 148 -3.17 -9.79 3.60
CA TYR A 148 -4.62 -9.79 3.50
C TYR A 148 -5.05 -10.64 2.30
N LYS A 149 -6.14 -11.36 2.48
CA LYS A 149 -6.86 -12.07 1.40
C LYS A 149 -8.23 -11.45 1.18
N LEU A 150 -8.63 -11.36 -0.08
CA LEU A 150 -10.00 -11.04 -0.43
C LEU A 150 -10.87 -12.27 -0.18
N LYS A 151 -11.87 -12.15 0.72
CA LYS A 151 -12.85 -13.18 1.04
C LYS A 151 -14.23 -12.54 1.16
N LYS A 152 -15.21 -13.10 0.43
CA LYS A 152 -16.60 -12.60 0.48
C LYS A 152 -16.72 -11.08 0.29
N GLY A 153 -15.92 -10.52 -0.63
CA GLY A 153 -15.94 -9.10 -0.97
C GLY A 153 -15.21 -8.15 0.01
N ALA A 154 -14.48 -8.69 0.99
CA ALA A 154 -13.69 -7.90 1.95
C ALA A 154 -12.27 -8.44 2.09
N PHE A 155 -11.28 -7.53 2.23
CA PHE A 155 -9.91 -7.92 2.57
C PHE A 155 -9.80 -8.19 4.07
N THR A 156 -9.45 -9.44 4.41
CA THR A 156 -9.27 -9.90 5.78
C THR A 156 -7.81 -10.23 6.04
N PRO A 157 -7.22 -9.83 7.20
CA PRO A 157 -5.88 -10.21 7.54
C PRO A 157 -5.78 -11.73 7.73
N VAL A 158 -4.73 -12.34 7.21
CA VAL A 158 -4.47 -13.79 7.32
C VAL A 158 -3.12 -14.08 7.94
N TYR A 159 -2.24 -13.08 7.98
CA TYR A 159 -0.94 -13.17 8.62
C TYR A 159 -0.48 -11.79 9.05
N SER A 160 0.17 -11.71 10.20
CA SER A 160 0.90 -10.52 10.63
C SER A 160 2.25 -10.91 11.25
N ALA A 161 3.24 -10.05 11.03
CA ALA A 161 4.54 -10.13 11.67
C ALA A 161 4.93 -8.73 12.16
N LYS A 162 5.42 -8.63 13.40
CA LYS A 162 5.83 -7.37 14.00
C LYS A 162 7.14 -7.52 14.74
N GLU A 163 8.11 -6.66 14.42
CA GLU A 163 9.34 -6.47 15.18
C GLU A 163 9.27 -5.13 15.90
N VAL A 164 9.55 -5.14 17.19
CA VAL A 164 9.74 -3.94 18.01
C VAL A 164 11.18 -3.93 18.47
N ASN A 165 11.90 -2.87 18.16
CA ASN A 165 13.22 -2.61 18.69
C ASN A 165 13.14 -1.38 19.59
N ASP A 166 13.51 -1.54 20.86
CA ASP A 166 13.57 -0.46 21.82
C ASP A 166 14.98 -0.43 22.44
N TYR A 167 15.79 0.54 22.00
CA TYR A 167 17.19 0.70 22.42
C TYR A 167 18.03 -0.61 22.33
N GLY A 168 17.80 -1.40 21.26
CA GLY A 168 18.49 -2.67 21.05
C GLY A 168 17.80 -3.91 21.63
N TYR A 169 16.76 -3.72 22.47
CA TYR A 169 15.93 -4.83 22.95
C TYR A 169 14.86 -5.18 21.91
N LYS A 170 15.01 -6.34 21.30
CA LYS A 170 14.09 -6.81 20.26
C LYS A 170 12.99 -7.69 20.80
N SER A 171 11.77 -7.43 20.37
CA SER A 171 10.60 -8.27 20.62
C SER A 171 9.91 -8.60 19.28
N PHE A 172 9.50 -9.85 19.14
CA PHE A 172 8.94 -10.36 17.90
C PHE A 172 7.54 -10.92 18.14
N TYR A 173 6.64 -10.69 17.18
CA TYR A 173 5.25 -11.14 17.25
C TYR A 173 4.83 -11.72 15.91
N ILE A 174 4.12 -12.84 15.92
CA ILE A 174 3.47 -13.46 14.76
C ILE A 174 1.99 -13.63 15.10
N ASN A 175 1.10 -13.07 14.27
CA ASN A 175 -0.33 -13.03 14.50
C ASN A 175 -0.70 -12.50 15.91
N ASP A 176 0.01 -11.43 16.32
CA ASP A 176 -0.10 -10.75 17.61
C ASP A 176 0.37 -11.58 18.84
N GLU A 177 0.88 -12.80 18.65
CA GLU A 177 1.50 -13.60 19.70
C GLU A 177 3.01 -13.37 19.73
N ARG A 178 3.56 -13.16 20.93
CA ARG A 178 5.00 -13.00 21.12
C ARG A 178 5.71 -14.31 20.85
N VAL A 179 6.76 -14.24 20.03
CA VAL A 179 7.58 -15.39 19.64
C VAL A 179 9.06 -15.19 19.98
N TYR A 180 9.82 -16.27 20.02
CA TYR A 180 11.26 -16.21 20.20
C TYR A 180 11.96 -15.88 18.86
N SER A 181 13.17 -15.34 18.94
CA SER A 181 13.97 -14.96 17.75
C SER A 181 14.11 -16.11 16.73
N ARG A 182 14.31 -17.34 17.20
CA ARG A 182 14.40 -18.51 16.32
C ARG A 182 13.10 -18.77 15.53
N GLU A 183 11.96 -18.61 16.15
CA GLU A 183 10.67 -18.78 15.49
C GLU A 183 10.40 -17.63 14.51
N TRP A 184 10.81 -16.41 14.88
CA TRP A 184 10.79 -15.25 14.00
C TRP A 184 11.62 -15.48 12.74
N GLU A 185 12.86 -15.97 12.87
CA GLU A 185 13.73 -16.30 11.74
C GLU A 185 13.11 -17.32 10.78
N GLN A 186 12.33 -18.26 11.30
CA GLN A 186 11.69 -19.29 10.48
C GLN A 186 10.37 -18.84 9.83
N LYS A 187 9.60 -17.99 10.48
CA LYS A 187 8.22 -17.66 10.09
C LYS A 187 8.01 -16.17 9.79
N GLY A 188 8.74 -15.28 10.47
CA GLY A 188 8.57 -13.83 10.35
C GLY A 188 8.97 -13.27 8.99
N TYR A 189 9.94 -13.91 8.32
CA TYR A 189 10.45 -13.50 7.01
C TYR A 189 9.61 -13.96 5.81
N ASN A 190 8.46 -14.58 6.01
CA ASN A 190 7.56 -14.97 4.91
C ASN A 190 6.90 -13.76 4.21
N ILE A 191 7.00 -12.59 4.79
CA ILE A 191 6.70 -11.31 4.15
C ILE A 191 8.02 -10.53 4.11
N PRO A 192 8.49 -10.06 2.95
CA PRO A 192 9.70 -9.25 2.87
C PRO A 192 9.52 -8.03 3.79
N LEU A 193 10.25 -8.00 4.91
CA LEU A 193 10.20 -6.88 5.87
C LEU A 193 10.88 -5.64 5.31
N PHE A 194 11.80 -5.82 4.35
CA PHE A 194 12.51 -4.73 3.69
C PHE A 194 12.72 -5.07 2.22
N LEU A 195 12.06 -4.36 1.35
CA LEU A 195 12.52 -4.20 -0.02
C LEU A 195 13.28 -2.87 -0.07
N ASN A 196 14.54 -2.93 0.30
CA ASN A 196 15.52 -1.90 -0.02
C ASN A 196 16.02 -2.13 -1.44
N ASP A 197 15.12 -2.15 -2.42
CA ASP A 197 15.56 -2.28 -3.80
C ASP A 197 14.65 -1.48 -4.73
N GLU A 198 15.28 -0.85 -5.70
CA GLU A 198 14.69 -0.18 -6.84
C GLU A 198 13.64 -1.03 -7.58
N ASP A 199 13.61 -2.34 -7.35
CA ASP A 199 12.67 -3.29 -7.91
C ASP A 199 11.24 -3.18 -7.34
N SER A 200 11.05 -2.63 -6.15
CA SER A 200 9.72 -2.46 -5.56
C SER A 200 8.91 -1.32 -6.21
N VAL A 201 9.61 -0.32 -6.75
CA VAL A 201 9.02 0.81 -7.51
C VAL A 201 8.91 0.46 -9.00
N ASN A 202 9.71 -0.48 -9.47
CA ASN A 202 9.74 -0.95 -10.86
C ASN A 202 8.78 -2.10 -11.17
N SER A 203 7.78 -2.39 -10.33
CA SER A 203 6.73 -3.39 -10.63
C SER A 203 5.83 -3.01 -11.83
N SER A 204 6.15 -1.94 -12.56
CA SER A 204 5.58 -1.64 -13.87
C SER A 204 6.01 -2.62 -14.98
N LYS A 205 6.77 -3.67 -14.66
CA LYS A 205 7.24 -4.68 -15.60
C LYS A 205 6.54 -6.04 -15.52
N TYR A 206 5.44 -6.17 -14.73
CA TYR A 206 4.70 -7.43 -14.70
C TYR A 206 3.22 -7.25 -14.94
#